data_2d29fa6470af71424d22a0b471c3e9bc
#
_entry.id   2d29fa6470af71424d22a0b471c3e9bc
#
_cell.length_a   1.000
_cell.length_b   1.000
_cell.length_c   1.000
_cell.angle_alpha   90.00
_cell.angle_beta   90.00
_cell.angle_gamma   90.00
#
_symmetry.space_group_name_H-M   'P 1'
#
loop_
_entity.id
_entity.type
_entity.pdbx_description
1 polymer ?
#
loop_
_entity_poly.entity_id
_entity_poly.type
_entity_poly.pdbx_seq_one_letter_code
_entity_poly.pdbx_strand_id
1 'polypeptide(L)'
;MLKDQMTLKRALWFVVFTLFLNYVTWGLLAVNPNGWFPYESPQGMVLYALGGLSPAIIMFVLVKRWGKTKEERTYFKPIFSTAHGWKATACVTLLFCAVFFVMALFLMERIEPWYMLAVILPIGIVGGGFEEIGWRGFLQPALEKKMPFCLAAPVVGVIWGAWHIPLWFIPGMSQGDINFLSYLLFVILGSFILGALRQLTNSMAACIAFHAWINVVFSVFSAIEILDGDRFVLFISLMAGFAMVATAAMCIYKKNRRV
;
A
#
# COMPACT_ATOMS: atom_id res chain seq x y z
N MET A 1 -18.65 12.54 -7.63
CA MET A 1 -18.23 13.81 -8.28
C MET A 1 -16.78 13.82 -8.73
N LEU A 2 -15.79 13.26 -8.01
CA LEU A 2 -14.50 12.92 -8.64
C LEU A 2 -14.63 11.80 -9.68
N LYS A 3 -15.78 11.13 -9.75
CA LYS A 3 -16.04 9.95 -10.60
C LYS A 3 -15.84 10.18 -12.08
N ASP A 4 -16.14 11.34 -12.62
CA ASP A 4 -16.14 11.53 -14.10
C ASP A 4 -14.86 12.13 -14.67
N GLN A 5 -13.97 12.66 -13.83
CA GLN A 5 -12.77 13.34 -14.28
C GLN A 5 -11.50 12.49 -14.24
N MET A 6 -11.52 11.33 -13.56
CA MET A 6 -10.38 10.40 -13.57
C MET A 6 -10.40 9.58 -14.86
N THR A 7 -9.79 10.12 -15.91
CA THR A 7 -9.55 9.42 -17.17
C THR A 7 -8.33 8.51 -17.06
N LEU A 8 -8.24 7.50 -17.92
CA LEU A 8 -7.06 6.63 -18.03
C LEU A 8 -5.77 7.46 -18.25
N LYS A 9 -5.87 8.56 -19.00
CA LYS A 9 -4.77 9.52 -19.20
C LYS A 9 -4.28 10.11 -17.87
N ARG A 10 -5.17 10.44 -16.94
CA ARG A 10 -4.79 10.98 -15.62
C ARG A 10 -4.17 9.90 -14.74
N ALA A 11 -4.68 8.66 -14.81
CA ALA A 11 -4.06 7.52 -14.14
C ALA A 11 -2.62 7.29 -14.65
N LEU A 12 -2.42 7.35 -15.96
CA LEU A 12 -1.08 7.24 -16.57
C LEU A 12 -0.13 8.34 -16.06
N TRP A 13 -0.55 9.60 -16.07
CA TRP A 13 0.27 10.68 -15.53
C TRP A 13 0.57 10.53 -14.04
N PHE A 14 -0.39 10.04 -13.26
CA PHE A 14 -0.15 9.72 -11.86
C PHE A 14 0.97 8.68 -11.72
N VAL A 15 0.90 7.59 -12.46
CA VAL A 15 1.93 6.53 -12.43
C VAL A 15 3.29 7.10 -12.84
N VAL A 16 3.36 7.80 -13.97
CA VAL A 16 4.61 8.37 -14.49
C VAL A 16 5.28 9.30 -13.48
N PHE A 17 4.53 10.27 -12.94
CA PHE A 17 5.11 11.21 -11.98
C PHE A 17 5.43 10.58 -10.63
N THR A 18 4.64 9.60 -10.18
CA THR A 18 4.92 8.88 -8.93
C THR A 18 6.20 8.06 -9.06
N LEU A 19 6.35 7.27 -10.13
CA LEU A 19 7.58 6.53 -10.40
C LEU A 19 8.77 7.47 -10.61
N PHE A 20 8.60 8.55 -11.37
CA PHE A 20 9.68 9.51 -11.58
C PHE A 20 10.19 10.10 -10.26
N LEU A 21 9.30 10.61 -9.40
CA LEU A 21 9.69 11.18 -8.10
C LEU A 21 10.38 10.13 -7.23
N ASN A 22 9.83 8.93 -7.16
CA ASN A 22 10.40 7.83 -6.39
C ASN A 22 11.78 7.40 -6.91
N TYR A 23 11.91 7.14 -8.21
CA TYR A 23 13.15 6.68 -8.82
C TYR A 23 14.26 7.74 -8.79
N VAL A 24 13.91 9.04 -8.81
CA VAL A 24 14.88 10.11 -8.57
C VAL A 24 15.35 10.09 -7.12
N THR A 25 14.44 10.07 -6.16
CA THR A 25 14.80 10.18 -4.73
C THR A 25 15.47 8.92 -4.19
N TRP A 26 14.90 7.74 -4.43
CA TRP A 26 15.49 6.47 -4.00
C TRP A 26 16.66 6.04 -4.89
N GLY A 27 16.64 6.40 -6.18
CA GLY A 27 17.76 6.19 -7.08
C GLY A 27 19.02 6.96 -6.64
N LEU A 28 18.89 8.19 -6.15
CA LEU A 28 20.01 8.92 -5.56
C LEU A 28 20.60 8.19 -4.35
N LEU A 29 19.78 7.56 -3.51
CA LEU A 29 20.26 6.74 -2.39
C LEU A 29 20.96 5.47 -2.88
N ALA A 30 20.45 4.85 -3.94
CA ALA A 30 20.99 3.60 -4.49
C ALA A 30 22.35 3.80 -5.17
N VAL A 31 22.56 4.89 -5.92
CA VAL A 31 23.81 5.11 -6.68
C VAL A 31 24.91 5.80 -5.89
N ASN A 32 24.62 6.27 -4.68
CA ASN A 32 25.57 7.01 -3.85
C ASN A 32 25.64 6.51 -2.39
N PRO A 33 25.93 5.22 -2.17
CA PRO A 33 25.88 4.59 -0.86
C PRO A 33 26.90 5.17 0.15
N ASN A 34 28.05 5.64 -0.34
CA ASN A 34 29.15 6.19 0.49
C ASN A 34 29.32 7.70 0.29
N GLY A 35 28.37 8.36 -0.38
CA GLY A 35 28.48 9.74 -0.78
C GLY A 35 27.73 10.71 0.12
N TRP A 36 27.19 11.76 -0.49
CA TRP A 36 26.59 12.90 0.21
C TRP A 36 25.26 12.60 0.89
N PHE A 37 24.60 11.45 0.57
CA PHE A 37 23.30 11.07 1.08
C PHE A 37 23.25 9.59 1.51
N PRO A 38 24.05 9.15 2.52
CA PRO A 38 23.83 7.81 3.08
C PRO A 38 22.40 7.69 3.59
N TYR A 39 21.78 6.52 3.43
CA TYR A 39 20.38 6.31 3.84
C TYR A 39 20.12 6.72 5.29
N GLU A 40 21.05 6.41 6.20
CA GLU A 40 20.94 6.73 7.63
C GLU A 40 21.19 8.21 7.98
N SER A 41 21.66 9.02 7.01
CA SER A 41 21.85 10.45 7.23
C SER A 41 20.50 11.19 7.25
N PRO A 42 20.40 12.36 7.92
CA PRO A 42 19.18 13.16 7.87
C PRO A 42 18.73 13.49 6.45
N GLN A 43 19.66 13.77 5.54
CA GLN A 43 19.39 14.06 4.14
C GLN A 43 18.88 12.80 3.40
N GLY A 44 19.50 11.65 3.67
CA GLY A 44 19.06 10.35 3.14
C GLY A 44 17.65 9.99 3.60
N MET A 45 17.34 10.19 4.88
CA MET A 45 16.00 9.98 5.42
C MET A 45 14.94 10.89 4.77
N VAL A 46 15.29 12.15 4.47
CA VAL A 46 14.38 13.05 3.73
C VAL A 46 14.13 12.54 2.31
N LEU A 47 15.17 12.11 1.59
CA LEU A 47 15.02 11.52 0.26
C LEU A 47 14.19 10.23 0.31
N TYR A 48 14.43 9.39 1.29
CA TYR A 48 13.66 8.17 1.51
C TYR A 48 12.18 8.46 1.77
N ALA A 49 11.88 9.41 2.66
CA ALA A 49 10.52 9.83 2.94
C ALA A 49 9.81 10.46 1.73
N LEU A 50 10.52 11.28 0.94
CA LEU A 50 9.96 11.86 -0.29
C LEU A 50 9.62 10.78 -1.33
N GLY A 51 10.48 9.78 -1.50
CA GLY A 51 10.22 8.63 -2.37
C GLY A 51 9.02 7.82 -1.87
N GLY A 52 8.97 7.49 -0.58
CA GLY A 52 7.88 6.75 0.05
C GLY A 52 6.54 7.48 -0.02
N LEU A 53 6.54 8.78 0.18
CA LEU A 53 5.33 9.61 0.10
C LEU A 53 4.94 10.01 -1.33
N SER A 54 5.71 9.63 -2.35
CA SER A 54 5.46 10.05 -3.74
C SER A 54 4.04 9.76 -4.23
N PRO A 55 3.37 8.62 -3.91
CA PRO A 55 1.99 8.40 -4.34
C PRO A 55 1.01 9.42 -3.75
N ALA A 56 1.17 9.78 -2.47
CA ALA A 56 0.35 10.78 -1.82
C ALA A 56 0.62 12.20 -2.36
N ILE A 57 1.90 12.57 -2.48
CA ILE A 57 2.34 13.88 -2.98
C ILE A 57 1.79 14.11 -4.39
N ILE A 58 2.03 13.17 -5.30
CA ILE A 58 1.61 13.31 -6.71
C ILE A 58 0.08 13.34 -6.81
N MET A 59 -0.62 12.52 -6.03
CA MET A 59 -2.08 12.58 -5.97
C MET A 59 -2.56 13.99 -5.58
N PHE A 60 -2.02 14.59 -4.51
CA PHE A 60 -2.38 15.95 -4.09
C PHE A 60 -2.10 16.99 -5.16
N VAL A 61 -0.92 16.94 -5.80
CA VAL A 61 -0.55 17.85 -6.88
C VAL A 61 -1.53 17.73 -8.04
N LEU A 62 -1.84 16.52 -8.48
CA LEU A 62 -2.73 16.29 -9.62
C LEU A 62 -4.18 16.67 -9.32
N VAL A 63 -4.68 16.38 -8.12
CA VAL A 63 -6.03 16.77 -7.69
C VAL A 63 -6.14 18.29 -7.62
N LYS A 64 -5.15 18.96 -7.05
CA LYS A 64 -5.10 20.44 -7.01
C LYS A 64 -5.02 21.06 -8.40
N ARG A 65 -4.25 20.47 -9.31
CA ARG A 65 -4.02 20.99 -10.68
C ARG A 65 -5.20 20.73 -11.60
N TRP A 66 -5.86 19.58 -11.47
CA TRP A 66 -6.93 19.14 -12.37
C TRP A 66 -8.34 19.26 -11.77
N GLY A 67 -8.48 19.48 -10.48
CA GLY A 67 -9.76 19.72 -9.82
C GLY A 67 -10.37 21.04 -10.31
N LYS A 68 -11.61 20.99 -10.82
CA LYS A 68 -12.32 22.16 -11.36
C LYS A 68 -13.11 22.89 -10.27
N THR A 69 -13.64 22.15 -9.29
CA THR A 69 -14.42 22.71 -8.19
C THR A 69 -13.65 22.72 -6.88
N LYS A 70 -14.11 23.53 -5.90
CA LYS A 70 -13.55 23.54 -4.55
C LYS A 70 -13.66 22.17 -3.88
N GLU A 71 -14.74 21.43 -4.11
CA GLU A 71 -14.98 20.09 -3.56
C GLU A 71 -14.03 19.06 -4.16
N GLU A 72 -13.73 19.14 -5.47
CA GLU A 72 -12.75 18.28 -6.13
C GLU A 72 -11.32 18.53 -5.63
N ARG A 73 -11.02 19.74 -5.17
CA ARG A 73 -9.72 20.12 -4.59
C ARG A 73 -9.61 19.75 -3.11
N THR A 74 -10.73 19.44 -2.45
CA THR A 74 -10.78 19.10 -1.02
C THR A 74 -10.77 17.56 -0.88
N TYR A 75 -9.59 16.96 -1.00
CA TYR A 75 -9.42 15.50 -0.97
C TYR A 75 -9.43 14.90 0.46
N PHE A 76 -9.30 15.70 1.50
CA PHE A 76 -9.20 15.21 2.88
C PHE A 76 -10.50 14.58 3.42
N LYS A 77 -11.67 15.07 3.01
CA LYS A 77 -12.97 14.50 3.45
C LYS A 77 -13.11 13.00 3.12
N PRO A 78 -12.75 12.51 1.90
CA PRO A 78 -12.82 11.09 1.57
C PRO A 78 -11.91 10.19 2.40
N ILE A 79 -10.80 10.72 2.96
CA ILE A 79 -9.89 9.92 3.80
C ILE A 79 -10.64 9.40 5.04
N PHE A 80 -11.50 10.24 5.64
CA PHE A 80 -12.24 9.93 6.85
C PHE A 80 -13.68 9.48 6.58
N SER A 81 -14.08 9.24 5.32
CA SER A 81 -15.42 8.72 5.02
C SER A 81 -15.49 7.22 5.31
N THR A 82 -16.70 6.76 5.66
CA THR A 82 -17.01 5.34 5.87
C THR A 82 -18.35 5.00 5.24
N ALA A 83 -18.54 3.74 4.81
CA ALA A 83 -19.81 3.27 4.25
C ALA A 83 -20.85 2.92 5.32
N HIS A 84 -20.41 2.53 6.53
CA HIS A 84 -21.22 1.90 7.56
C HIS A 84 -21.02 2.50 8.96
N GLY A 85 -20.40 3.69 9.01
CA GLY A 85 -19.98 4.28 10.28
C GLY A 85 -18.67 3.69 10.81
N TRP A 86 -18.07 4.39 11.76
CA TRP A 86 -16.72 4.09 12.25
C TRP A 86 -16.60 2.77 12.99
N LYS A 87 -17.64 2.36 13.74
CA LYS A 87 -17.63 1.09 14.49
C LYS A 87 -17.50 -0.11 13.53
N ALA A 88 -18.36 -0.20 12.53
CA ALA A 88 -18.30 -1.28 11.54
C ALA A 88 -17.00 -1.25 10.73
N THR A 89 -16.53 -0.07 10.32
CA THR A 89 -15.25 0.11 9.64
C THR A 89 -14.09 -0.39 10.49
N ALA A 90 -14.05 -0.02 11.77
CA ALA A 90 -13.03 -0.48 12.69
C ALA A 90 -13.07 -2.01 12.88
N CYS A 91 -14.27 -2.61 13.06
CA CYS A 91 -14.39 -4.07 13.18
C CYS A 91 -13.84 -4.80 11.95
N VAL A 92 -14.18 -4.36 10.73
CA VAL A 92 -13.67 -4.96 9.50
C VAL A 92 -12.15 -4.78 9.39
N THR A 93 -11.63 -3.58 9.70
CA THR A 93 -10.19 -3.30 9.66
C THR A 93 -9.44 -4.16 10.67
N LEU A 94 -9.92 -4.25 11.90
CA LEU A 94 -9.32 -5.09 12.94
C LEU A 94 -9.34 -6.57 12.57
N LEU A 95 -10.40 -7.06 11.91
CA LEU A 95 -10.45 -8.42 11.40
C LEU A 95 -9.33 -8.67 10.37
N PHE A 96 -9.12 -7.76 9.42
CA PHE A 96 -8.04 -7.86 8.45
C PHE A 96 -6.65 -7.84 9.12
N CYS A 97 -6.46 -6.94 10.08
CA CYS A 97 -5.23 -6.88 10.88
C CYS A 97 -5.00 -8.19 11.66
N ALA A 98 -6.04 -8.74 12.28
CA ALA A 98 -5.96 -9.98 13.06
C ALA A 98 -5.62 -11.18 12.18
N VAL A 99 -6.23 -11.31 10.99
CA VAL A 99 -5.92 -12.39 10.04
C VAL A 99 -4.44 -12.34 9.66
N PHE A 100 -3.93 -11.17 9.28
CA PHE A 100 -2.52 -11.03 8.90
C PHE A 100 -1.57 -11.30 10.10
N PHE A 101 -1.93 -10.81 11.29
CA PHE A 101 -1.13 -11.02 12.49
C PHE A 101 -1.07 -12.50 12.91
N VAL A 102 -2.20 -13.22 12.82
CA VAL A 102 -2.24 -14.65 13.08
C VAL A 102 -1.32 -15.40 12.11
N MET A 103 -1.33 -15.04 10.82
CA MET A 103 -0.39 -15.62 9.84
C MET A 103 1.07 -15.38 10.25
N ALA A 104 1.41 -14.16 10.69
CA ALA A 104 2.75 -13.84 11.18
C ALA A 104 3.14 -14.67 12.40
N LEU A 105 2.25 -14.81 13.39
CA LEU A 105 2.50 -15.60 14.61
C LEU A 105 2.83 -17.07 14.33
N PHE A 106 2.23 -17.67 13.30
CA PHE A 106 2.43 -19.08 12.98
C PHE A 106 3.53 -19.35 11.97
N LEU A 107 3.86 -18.37 11.13
CA LEU A 107 4.73 -18.59 9.97
C LEU A 107 6.06 -17.85 10.04
N MET A 108 6.15 -16.77 10.82
CA MET A 108 7.33 -15.89 10.83
C MET A 108 8.05 -15.98 12.17
N GLU A 109 9.36 -15.82 12.15
CA GLU A 109 10.14 -15.65 13.35
C GLU A 109 10.01 -14.23 13.88
N ARG A 110 9.79 -14.10 15.20
CA ARG A 110 9.78 -12.79 15.85
C ARG A 110 11.21 -12.36 16.16
N ILE A 111 11.61 -11.23 15.61
CA ILE A 111 12.98 -10.68 15.71
C ILE A 111 13.07 -9.48 16.66
N GLU A 112 11.93 -8.84 16.99
CA GLU A 112 11.87 -7.67 17.85
C GLU A 112 10.92 -7.86 19.04
N PRO A 113 11.08 -7.13 20.17
CA PRO A 113 10.16 -7.17 21.31
C PRO A 113 8.75 -6.70 20.95
N TRP A 114 7.73 -7.24 21.63
CA TRP A 114 6.31 -6.93 21.38
C TRP A 114 5.94 -5.44 21.44
N TYR A 115 6.59 -4.67 22.33
CA TYR A 115 6.30 -3.23 22.46
C TYR A 115 6.66 -2.45 21.18
N MET A 116 7.52 -2.99 20.32
CA MET A 116 7.88 -2.36 19.05
C MET A 116 6.70 -2.27 18.09
N LEU A 117 5.69 -3.15 18.21
CA LEU A 117 4.43 -3.00 17.47
C LEU A 117 3.78 -1.62 17.70
N ALA A 118 3.84 -1.10 18.92
CA ALA A 118 3.27 0.21 19.24
C ALA A 118 4.23 1.35 18.86
N VAL A 119 5.55 1.16 19.05
CA VAL A 119 6.57 2.18 18.77
C VAL A 119 6.69 2.47 17.27
N ILE A 120 6.64 1.42 16.43
CA ILE A 120 6.80 1.54 14.98
C ILE A 120 5.49 1.98 14.28
N LEU A 121 4.33 1.82 14.92
CA LEU A 121 3.03 2.11 14.29
C LEU A 121 2.92 3.54 13.70
N PRO A 122 3.31 4.61 14.38
CA PRO A 122 3.30 5.96 13.78
C PRO A 122 4.17 6.07 12.53
N ILE A 123 5.34 5.41 12.53
CA ILE A 123 6.25 5.36 11.39
C ILE A 123 5.62 4.58 10.24
N GLY A 124 4.99 3.44 10.53
CA GLY A 124 4.26 2.64 9.54
C GLY A 124 3.10 3.39 8.88
N ILE A 125 2.40 4.25 9.64
CA ILE A 125 1.32 5.10 9.09
C ILE A 125 1.88 6.08 8.05
N VAL A 126 2.98 6.74 8.36
CA VAL A 126 3.58 7.75 7.47
C VAL A 126 4.37 7.08 6.35
N GLY A 127 5.18 6.06 6.66
CA GLY A 127 6.11 5.41 5.72
C GLY A 127 5.44 4.45 4.74
N GLY A 128 4.28 3.87 5.10
CA GLY A 128 3.58 2.92 4.22
C GLY A 128 2.11 3.25 4.08
N GLY A 129 1.42 3.50 5.22
CA GLY A 129 -0.01 3.74 5.18
C GLY A 129 -0.42 4.88 4.24
N PHE A 130 0.31 5.98 4.19
CA PHE A 130 -0.02 7.12 3.33
C PHE A 130 0.15 6.85 1.83
N GLU A 131 0.83 5.80 1.43
CA GLU A 131 0.85 5.35 0.04
C GLU A 131 -0.57 5.06 -0.48
N GLU A 132 -1.45 4.56 0.40
CA GLU A 132 -2.83 4.21 0.05
C GLU A 132 -3.64 5.39 -0.47
N ILE A 133 -3.26 6.61 -0.08
CA ILE A 133 -3.85 7.86 -0.58
C ILE A 133 -3.70 7.93 -2.11
N GLY A 134 -2.56 7.51 -2.64
CA GLY A 134 -2.33 7.43 -4.08
C GLY A 134 -2.91 6.17 -4.70
N TRP A 135 -2.58 5.00 -4.14
CA TRP A 135 -2.96 3.72 -4.75
C TRP A 135 -4.46 3.45 -4.71
N ARG A 136 -5.09 3.47 -3.51
CA ARG A 136 -6.53 3.17 -3.31
C ARG A 136 -7.41 4.41 -3.38
N GLY A 137 -6.81 5.59 -3.20
CA GLY A 137 -7.52 6.86 -3.33
C GLY A 137 -7.61 7.39 -4.74
N PHE A 138 -6.63 7.12 -5.59
CA PHE A 138 -6.55 7.70 -6.93
C PHE A 138 -6.45 6.64 -8.04
N LEU A 139 -5.40 5.79 -8.04
CA LEU A 139 -5.11 4.89 -9.16
C LEU A 139 -6.18 3.81 -9.31
N GLN A 140 -6.46 3.05 -8.25
CA GLN A 140 -7.41 1.95 -8.32
C GLN A 140 -8.82 2.40 -8.77
N PRO A 141 -9.43 3.48 -8.20
CA PRO A 141 -10.71 3.98 -8.68
C PRO A 141 -10.69 4.46 -10.14
N ALA A 142 -9.56 4.95 -10.63
CA ALA A 142 -9.43 5.36 -12.02
C ALA A 142 -9.44 4.15 -12.97
N LEU A 143 -8.75 3.07 -12.61
CA LEU A 143 -8.73 1.82 -13.37
C LEU A 143 -10.08 1.10 -13.33
N GLU A 144 -10.73 1.03 -12.17
CA GLU A 144 -12.04 0.37 -12.00
C GLU A 144 -13.17 1.00 -12.83
N LYS A 145 -12.99 2.21 -13.33
CA LYS A 145 -13.91 2.81 -14.31
C LYS A 145 -13.81 2.16 -15.69
N LYS A 146 -12.70 1.52 -16.00
CA LYS A 146 -12.39 0.97 -17.33
C LYS A 146 -12.28 -0.55 -17.36
N MET A 147 -12.04 -1.16 -16.20
CA MET A 147 -11.87 -2.60 -16.07
C MET A 147 -12.45 -3.09 -14.75
N PRO A 148 -12.85 -4.38 -14.66
CA PRO A 148 -13.35 -4.95 -13.41
C PRO A 148 -12.25 -4.99 -12.33
N PHE A 149 -12.67 -5.05 -11.07
CA PHE A 149 -11.77 -5.12 -9.89
C PHE A 149 -10.68 -6.18 -10.03
N CYS A 150 -11.05 -7.38 -10.53
CA CYS A 150 -10.12 -8.50 -10.70
C CYS A 150 -8.96 -8.21 -11.68
N LEU A 151 -9.10 -7.22 -12.56
CA LEU A 151 -8.03 -6.75 -13.44
C LEU A 151 -7.36 -5.48 -12.86
N ALA A 152 -8.12 -4.58 -12.24
CA ALA A 152 -7.59 -3.35 -11.69
C ALA A 152 -6.65 -3.61 -10.50
N ALA A 153 -7.01 -4.54 -9.60
CA ALA A 153 -6.20 -4.84 -8.42
C ALA A 153 -4.79 -5.36 -8.76
N PRO A 154 -4.60 -6.37 -9.63
CA PRO A 154 -3.26 -6.83 -9.99
C PRO A 154 -2.46 -5.78 -10.79
N VAL A 155 -3.11 -4.96 -11.63
CA VAL A 155 -2.42 -3.86 -12.31
C VAL A 155 -1.86 -2.85 -11.29
N VAL A 156 -2.64 -2.48 -10.27
CA VAL A 156 -2.14 -1.65 -9.17
C VAL A 156 -1.01 -2.36 -8.44
N GLY A 157 -1.12 -3.66 -8.16
CA GLY A 157 -0.09 -4.45 -7.49
C GLY A 157 1.23 -4.49 -8.26
N VAL A 158 1.17 -4.69 -9.58
CA VAL A 158 2.37 -4.67 -10.45
C VAL A 158 3.05 -3.30 -10.45
N ILE A 159 2.27 -2.21 -10.59
CA ILE A 159 2.79 -0.85 -10.56
C ILE A 159 3.40 -0.55 -9.18
N TRP A 160 2.75 -0.97 -8.11
CA TRP A 160 3.21 -0.80 -6.73
C TRP A 160 4.49 -1.61 -6.47
N GLY A 161 4.58 -2.86 -6.96
CA GLY A 161 5.81 -3.65 -6.92
C GLY A 161 6.96 -2.99 -7.70
N ALA A 162 6.69 -2.51 -8.92
CA ALA A 162 7.67 -1.77 -9.72
C ALA A 162 8.16 -0.51 -9.00
N TRP A 163 7.27 0.20 -8.28
CA TRP A 163 7.62 1.38 -7.49
C TRP A 163 8.63 1.06 -6.38
N HIS A 164 8.66 -0.16 -5.85
CA HIS A 164 9.61 -0.59 -4.82
C HIS A 164 11.00 -0.96 -5.37
N ILE A 165 11.17 -1.18 -6.68
CA ILE A 165 12.44 -1.68 -7.28
C ILE A 165 13.70 -0.95 -6.76
N PRO A 166 13.74 0.39 -6.61
CA PRO A 166 14.95 1.06 -6.14
C PRO A 166 15.43 0.60 -4.75
N LEU A 167 14.53 0.07 -3.88
CA LEU A 167 14.92 -0.40 -2.54
C LEU A 167 15.92 -1.56 -2.57
N TRP A 168 15.91 -2.39 -3.63
CA TRP A 168 16.88 -3.50 -3.79
C TRP A 168 18.31 -3.03 -3.99
N PHE A 169 18.49 -1.76 -4.31
CA PHE A 169 19.79 -1.17 -4.62
C PHE A 169 20.27 -0.18 -3.56
N ILE A 170 19.45 0.10 -2.54
CA ILE A 170 19.84 0.98 -1.43
C ILE A 170 20.57 0.14 -0.38
N PRO A 171 21.85 0.40 -0.09
CA PRO A 171 22.60 -0.32 0.92
C PRO A 171 21.95 -0.24 2.30
N GLY A 172 21.91 -1.36 3.00
CA GLY A 172 21.29 -1.47 4.33
C GLY A 172 19.77 -1.71 4.32
N MET A 173 19.13 -1.75 3.15
CA MET A 173 17.73 -2.14 3.03
C MET A 173 17.56 -3.65 2.97
N SER A 174 16.66 -4.20 3.79
CA SER A 174 16.35 -5.65 3.84
C SER A 174 15.76 -6.19 2.53
N GLN A 175 15.24 -5.33 1.66
CA GLN A 175 14.74 -5.74 0.35
C GLN A 175 15.84 -6.34 -0.53
N GLY A 176 17.10 -5.94 -0.38
CA GLY A 176 18.22 -6.53 -1.09
C GLY A 176 18.38 -8.04 -0.86
N ASP A 177 17.92 -8.53 0.28
CA ASP A 177 17.98 -9.94 0.69
C ASP A 177 16.71 -10.73 0.33
N ILE A 178 15.73 -10.10 -0.32
CA ILE A 178 14.45 -10.72 -0.70
C ILE A 178 14.37 -10.92 -2.21
N ASN A 179 13.94 -12.10 -2.66
CA ASN A 179 13.66 -12.34 -4.07
C ASN A 179 12.54 -11.39 -4.56
N PHE A 180 12.83 -10.61 -5.61
CA PHE A 180 11.90 -9.62 -6.13
C PHE A 180 10.57 -10.23 -6.62
N LEU A 181 10.59 -11.41 -7.22
CA LEU A 181 9.36 -12.03 -7.72
C LEU A 181 8.47 -12.52 -6.57
N SER A 182 9.07 -13.02 -5.49
CA SER A 182 8.36 -13.37 -4.25
C SER A 182 7.68 -12.15 -3.65
N TYR A 183 8.41 -11.05 -3.54
CA TYR A 183 7.88 -9.77 -3.08
C TYR A 183 6.78 -9.24 -3.99
N LEU A 184 6.98 -9.28 -5.31
CA LEU A 184 5.98 -8.82 -6.28
C LEU A 184 4.66 -9.59 -6.15
N LEU A 185 4.73 -10.92 -5.97
CA LEU A 185 3.56 -11.75 -5.77
C LEU A 185 2.83 -11.38 -4.47
N PHE A 186 3.57 -11.18 -3.38
CA PHE A 186 3.02 -10.68 -2.11
C PHE A 186 2.30 -9.34 -2.28
N VAL A 187 2.91 -8.38 -2.97
CA VAL A 187 2.33 -7.03 -3.20
C VAL A 187 1.09 -7.10 -4.10
N ILE A 188 1.06 -7.98 -5.10
CA ILE A 188 -0.13 -8.20 -5.94
C ILE A 188 -1.29 -8.75 -5.09
N LEU A 189 -1.05 -9.75 -4.24
CA LEU A 189 -2.07 -10.28 -3.34
C LEU A 189 -2.51 -9.23 -2.30
N GLY A 190 -1.56 -8.47 -1.75
CA GLY A 190 -1.82 -7.32 -0.89
C GLY A 190 -2.70 -6.27 -1.56
N SER A 191 -2.51 -6.06 -2.87
CA SER A 191 -3.34 -5.15 -3.65
C SER A 191 -4.80 -5.62 -3.77
N PHE A 192 -5.07 -6.91 -3.91
CA PHE A 192 -6.43 -7.45 -3.83
C PHE A 192 -7.05 -7.23 -2.44
N ILE A 193 -6.31 -7.53 -1.37
CA ILE A 193 -6.79 -7.44 0.01
C ILE A 193 -7.12 -5.97 0.37
N LEU A 194 -6.18 -5.05 0.13
CA LEU A 194 -6.37 -3.62 0.38
C LEU A 194 -7.49 -3.03 -0.49
N GLY A 195 -7.57 -3.45 -1.76
CA GLY A 195 -8.63 -3.05 -2.66
C GLY A 195 -10.01 -3.53 -2.21
N ALA A 196 -10.12 -4.77 -1.74
CA ALA A 196 -11.36 -5.31 -1.19
C ALA A 196 -11.74 -4.58 0.12
N LEU A 197 -10.79 -4.34 1.02
CA LEU A 197 -10.99 -3.56 2.24
C LEU A 197 -11.52 -2.15 1.92
N ARG A 198 -10.93 -1.47 0.94
CA ARG A 198 -11.39 -0.16 0.46
C ARG A 198 -12.83 -0.19 -0.02
N GLN A 199 -13.23 -1.23 -0.75
CA GLN A 199 -14.57 -1.37 -1.28
C GLN A 199 -15.61 -1.75 -0.19
N LEU A 200 -15.23 -2.61 0.75
CA LEU A 200 -16.07 -3.02 1.88
C LEU A 200 -16.36 -1.86 2.84
N THR A 201 -15.34 -1.08 3.17
CA THR A 201 -15.44 -0.02 4.17
C THR A 201 -15.75 1.35 3.60
N ASN A 202 -15.45 1.58 2.32
CA ASN A 202 -15.37 2.89 1.69
C ASN A 202 -14.48 3.87 2.45
N SER A 203 -13.50 3.35 3.21
CA SER A 203 -12.62 4.14 4.09
C SER A 203 -11.18 4.08 3.63
N MET A 204 -10.57 5.24 3.44
CA MET A 204 -9.13 5.36 3.20
C MET A 204 -8.35 5.11 4.50
N ALA A 205 -8.87 5.58 5.63
CA ALA A 205 -8.25 5.36 6.94
C ALA A 205 -8.13 3.88 7.27
N ALA A 206 -9.10 3.03 6.85
CA ALA A 206 -9.01 1.58 6.98
C ALA A 206 -7.83 1.00 6.19
N CYS A 207 -7.62 1.45 4.94
CA CYS A 207 -6.50 1.00 4.12
C CYS A 207 -5.16 1.47 4.70
N ILE A 208 -5.08 2.74 5.13
CA ILE A 208 -3.90 3.30 5.80
C ILE A 208 -3.55 2.48 7.04
N ALA A 209 -4.53 2.20 7.90
CA ALA A 209 -4.31 1.45 9.14
C ALA A 209 -3.86 0.01 8.87
N PHE A 210 -4.49 -0.68 7.91
CA PHE A 210 -4.13 -2.06 7.58
C PHE A 210 -2.75 -2.14 6.91
N HIS A 211 -2.41 -1.24 5.99
CA HIS A 211 -1.09 -1.19 5.38
C HIS A 211 0.00 -0.87 6.42
N ALA A 212 -0.23 0.14 7.27
CA ALA A 212 0.67 0.43 8.37
C ALA A 212 0.90 -0.78 9.27
N TRP A 213 -0.17 -1.54 9.57
CA TRP A 213 -0.09 -2.77 10.34
C TRP A 213 0.78 -3.84 9.68
N ILE A 214 0.65 -4.05 8.36
CA ILE A 214 1.53 -4.97 7.61
C ILE A 214 3.00 -4.59 7.80
N ASN A 215 3.34 -3.32 7.63
CA ASN A 215 4.72 -2.83 7.79
C ASN A 215 5.23 -3.00 9.22
N VAL A 216 4.40 -2.70 10.21
CA VAL A 216 4.72 -2.90 11.64
C VAL A 216 4.97 -4.38 11.94
N VAL A 217 4.13 -5.27 11.43
CA VAL A 217 4.30 -6.73 11.60
C VAL A 217 5.62 -7.17 10.97
N PHE A 218 5.93 -6.74 9.75
CA PHE A 218 7.22 -7.07 9.10
C PHE A 218 8.44 -6.42 9.75
N SER A 219 8.25 -5.38 10.56
CA SER A 219 9.35 -4.82 11.37
C SER A 219 9.60 -5.60 12.66
N VAL A 220 8.62 -6.36 13.14
CA VAL A 220 8.72 -7.16 14.38
C VAL A 220 8.96 -8.63 14.08
N PHE A 221 8.55 -9.09 12.90
CA PHE A 221 8.75 -10.44 12.40
C PHE A 221 9.59 -10.43 11.12
N SER A 222 10.38 -11.48 10.88
CA SER A 222 11.27 -11.58 9.74
C SER A 222 10.52 -11.65 8.40
N ALA A 223 10.52 -10.55 7.63
CA ALA A 223 9.99 -10.54 6.27
C ALA A 223 10.86 -11.36 5.30
N ILE A 224 12.19 -11.38 5.51
CA ILE A 224 13.14 -12.13 4.67
C ILE A 224 12.83 -13.62 4.77
N GLU A 225 12.72 -14.15 5.97
CA GLU A 225 12.46 -15.58 6.20
C GLU A 225 11.19 -16.06 5.51
N ILE A 226 10.14 -15.24 5.49
CA ILE A 226 8.85 -15.64 4.91
C ILE A 226 8.75 -15.40 3.40
N LEU A 227 9.47 -14.42 2.88
CA LEU A 227 9.41 -14.07 1.44
C LEU A 227 10.50 -14.75 0.60
N ASP A 228 11.55 -15.29 1.24
CA ASP A 228 12.63 -16.02 0.56
C ASP A 228 12.99 -17.37 1.21
N GLY A 229 12.24 -17.81 2.23
CA GLY A 229 12.47 -19.04 2.95
C GLY A 229 11.53 -20.20 2.58
N ASP A 230 11.69 -21.32 3.26
CA ASP A 230 10.97 -22.58 3.03
C ASP A 230 9.43 -22.45 3.20
N ARG A 231 8.97 -21.46 4.00
CA ARG A 231 7.55 -21.24 4.27
C ARG A 231 6.87 -20.33 3.24
N PHE A 232 7.60 -19.83 2.25
CA PHE A 232 7.05 -18.91 1.23
C PHE A 232 5.80 -19.44 0.55
N VAL A 233 5.81 -20.70 0.07
CA VAL A 233 4.68 -21.30 -0.63
C VAL A 233 3.43 -21.35 0.24
N LEU A 234 3.59 -21.72 1.52
CA LEU A 234 2.48 -21.75 2.48
C LEU A 234 1.96 -20.34 2.74
N PHE A 235 2.84 -19.39 2.99
CA PHE A 235 2.47 -17.99 3.23
C PHE A 235 1.70 -17.40 2.05
N ILE A 236 2.22 -17.53 0.82
CA ILE A 236 1.56 -17.02 -0.39
C ILE A 236 0.22 -17.71 -0.63
N SER A 237 0.10 -19.02 -0.35
CA SER A 237 -1.18 -19.74 -0.46
C SER A 237 -2.22 -19.20 0.52
N LEU A 238 -1.83 -18.89 1.76
CA LEU A 238 -2.71 -18.26 2.74
C LEU A 238 -3.07 -16.82 2.37
N MET A 239 -2.12 -16.05 1.86
CA MET A 239 -2.38 -14.71 1.32
C MET A 239 -3.35 -14.75 0.14
N ALA A 240 -3.22 -15.73 -0.76
CA ALA A 240 -4.15 -15.94 -1.87
C ALA A 240 -5.55 -16.32 -1.36
N GLY A 241 -5.65 -17.19 -0.36
CA GLY A 241 -6.90 -17.51 0.33
C GLY A 241 -7.54 -16.28 0.97
N PHE A 242 -6.77 -15.46 1.65
CA PHE A 242 -7.26 -14.20 2.23
C PHE A 242 -7.74 -13.24 1.13
N ALA A 243 -7.00 -13.06 0.04
CA ALA A 243 -7.39 -12.23 -1.08
C ALA A 243 -8.70 -12.72 -1.74
N MET A 244 -8.86 -14.05 -1.92
CA MET A 244 -10.08 -14.65 -2.45
C MET A 244 -11.27 -14.40 -1.53
N VAL A 245 -11.16 -14.66 -0.23
CA VAL A 245 -12.23 -14.45 0.75
C VAL A 245 -12.63 -12.98 0.83
N ALA A 246 -11.66 -12.07 0.91
CA ALA A 246 -11.90 -10.63 0.93
C ALA A 246 -12.62 -10.15 -0.34
N THR A 247 -12.19 -10.65 -1.52
CA THR A 247 -12.82 -10.33 -2.81
C THR A 247 -14.23 -10.89 -2.91
N ALA A 248 -14.46 -12.12 -2.47
CA ALA A 248 -15.80 -12.74 -2.46
C ALA A 248 -16.74 -11.96 -1.52
N ALA A 249 -16.31 -11.63 -0.31
CA ALA A 249 -17.07 -10.80 0.63
C ALA A 249 -17.44 -9.44 0.02
N MET A 250 -16.49 -8.78 -0.65
CA MET A 250 -16.74 -7.54 -1.39
C MET A 250 -17.78 -7.72 -2.50
N CYS A 251 -17.71 -8.79 -3.28
CA CYS A 251 -18.65 -9.06 -4.37
C CYS A 251 -20.07 -9.30 -3.84
N ILE A 252 -20.22 -10.09 -2.78
CA ILE A 252 -21.51 -10.33 -2.09
C ILE A 252 -22.08 -9.03 -1.57
N TYR A 253 -21.26 -8.24 -0.89
CA TYR A 253 -21.65 -6.93 -0.36
C TYR A 253 -22.17 -5.99 -1.46
N LYS A 254 -21.48 -5.90 -2.60
CA LYS A 254 -21.90 -5.07 -3.74
C LYS A 254 -23.20 -5.56 -4.37
N LYS A 255 -23.40 -6.88 -4.46
CA LYS A 255 -24.64 -7.47 -4.99
C LYS A 255 -25.85 -7.06 -4.13
N ASN A 256 -25.73 -7.18 -2.81
CA ASN A 256 -26.81 -6.86 -1.87
C ASN A 256 -27.17 -5.36 -1.80
N ARG A 257 -26.30 -4.47 -2.31
CA ARG A 257 -26.58 -3.03 -2.39
C ARG A 257 -27.21 -2.58 -3.72
N ARG A 258 -27.28 -3.46 -4.70
CA ARG A 258 -27.92 -3.17 -6.00
C ARG A 258 -29.38 -3.61 -6.07
N VAL A 259 -29.82 -4.35 -5.05
CA VAL A 259 -31.22 -4.73 -4.79
C VAL A 259 -31.85 -3.74 -3.84
#